data_a890474433737e4309c9fa08ff1e4de6
#
_entry.id   a890474433737e4309c9fa08ff1e4de6
#
_cell.length_a   1.000
_cell.length_b   1.000
_cell.length_c   1.000
_cell.angle_alpha   90.00
_cell.angle_beta   90.00
_cell.angle_gamma   90.00
#
_symmetry.space_group_name_H-M   'P 1'
#
loop_
_entity.id
_entity.type
_entity.pdbx_description
1 polymer ?
#
loop_
_entity_poly.entity_id
_entity_poly.type
_entity_poly.pdbx_seq_one_letter_code
_entity_poly.pdbx_strand_id
1 'polypeptide(L)'
;HTAGKSVGNYCYTRDAVMGILLLLVKGNDGEAYTVAHPEAHITIGDMAKMVAEKQANNEIKVVFDIPESAMTFGYAPDVNMRLNSDKLQALGWKPVIGLEEMYTRMMKSMEYTR
;
A
#
# COMPACT_ATOMS: atom_id res chain seq x y z
N HIS A 1 -1.49 3.24 18.05
CA HIS A 1 -2.49 3.98 18.83
C HIS A 1 -3.82 4.18 18.09
N THR A 2 -4.09 3.37 17.07
CA THR A 2 -5.38 3.31 16.37
C THR A 2 -5.82 1.85 16.23
N ALA A 3 -7.10 1.62 15.96
CA ALA A 3 -7.64 0.27 15.73
C ALA A 3 -7.25 -0.33 14.36
N GLY A 4 -6.44 0.39 13.57
CA GLY A 4 -6.00 -0.05 12.25
C GLY A 4 -7.11 -0.19 11.22
N LYS A 5 -8.21 0.56 11.37
CA LYS A 5 -9.40 0.49 10.50
C LYS A 5 -9.26 1.27 9.19
N SER A 6 -8.34 2.23 9.15
CA SER A 6 -8.07 2.98 7.92
C SER A 6 -7.68 2.06 6.78
N VAL A 7 -8.30 2.30 5.63
CA VAL A 7 -8.09 1.54 4.41
C VAL A 7 -7.34 2.40 3.40
N GLY A 8 -6.30 1.85 2.80
CA GLY A 8 -5.53 2.50 1.74
C GLY A 8 -5.37 1.61 0.51
N ASN A 9 -4.99 2.23 -0.59
CA ASN A 9 -4.46 1.53 -1.75
C ASN A 9 -2.94 1.69 -1.79
N TYR A 10 -2.26 0.58 -1.91
CA TYR A 10 -0.79 0.55 -1.95
C TYR A 10 -0.31 0.23 -3.36
N CYS A 11 0.81 0.82 -3.76
CA CYS A 11 1.43 0.53 -5.04
C CYS A 11 2.93 0.34 -4.82
N TYR A 12 3.47 -0.74 -5.34
CA TYR A 12 4.90 -1.00 -5.25
C TYR A 12 5.69 0.03 -6.06
N THR A 13 6.80 0.50 -5.50
CA THR A 13 7.60 1.58 -6.09
C THR A 13 7.98 1.33 -7.54
N ARG A 14 8.39 0.09 -7.89
CA ARG A 14 8.70 -0.26 -9.27
C ARG A 14 7.50 -0.06 -10.21
N ASP A 15 6.33 -0.51 -9.81
CA ASP A 15 5.12 -0.38 -10.63
C ASP A 15 4.71 1.09 -10.75
N ALA A 16 4.86 1.88 -9.69
CA ALA A 16 4.62 3.32 -9.73
C ALA A 16 5.60 4.03 -10.68
N VAL A 17 6.89 3.72 -10.62
CA VAL A 17 7.90 4.28 -11.53
C VAL A 17 7.59 3.91 -12.99
N MET A 18 7.20 2.66 -13.26
CA MET A 18 6.80 2.25 -14.61
C MET A 18 5.56 3.01 -15.10
N GLY A 19 4.61 3.32 -14.22
CA GLY A 19 3.47 4.18 -14.53
C GLY A 19 3.91 5.59 -14.92
N ILE A 20 4.82 6.20 -14.17
CA ILE A 20 5.37 7.53 -14.46
C ILE A 20 6.08 7.54 -15.82
N LEU A 21 6.93 6.55 -16.09
CA LEU A 21 7.64 6.45 -17.38
C LEU A 21 6.67 6.27 -18.56
N LEU A 22 5.60 5.50 -18.37
CA LEU A 22 4.56 5.34 -19.38
C LEU A 22 3.84 6.67 -19.65
N LEU A 23 3.55 7.44 -18.62
CA LEU A 23 2.91 8.75 -18.74
C LEU A 23 3.77 9.76 -19.50
N LEU A 24 5.09 9.73 -19.35
CA LEU A 24 6.02 10.56 -20.11
C LEU A 24 5.93 10.30 -21.63
N VAL A 25 5.55 9.08 -22.03
CA VAL A 25 5.50 8.66 -23.44
C VAL A 25 4.07 8.71 -24.01
N LYS A 26 3.07 8.37 -23.20
CA LYS A 26 1.68 8.17 -23.65
C LYS A 26 0.65 9.02 -22.91
N GLY A 27 1.05 9.77 -21.88
CA GLY A 27 0.13 10.65 -21.15
C GLY A 27 -0.36 11.80 -22.05
N ASN A 28 -1.57 12.25 -21.82
CA ASN A 28 -2.11 13.44 -22.46
C ASN A 28 -1.75 14.68 -21.65
N ASP A 29 -1.40 15.76 -22.33
CA ASP A 29 -1.05 17.02 -21.69
C ASP A 29 -2.20 17.57 -20.85
N GLY A 30 -1.86 18.05 -19.64
CA GLY A 30 -2.82 18.63 -18.71
C GLY A 30 -3.74 17.63 -18.00
N GLU A 31 -3.57 16.34 -18.22
CA GLU A 31 -4.39 15.28 -17.62
C GLU A 31 -3.77 14.74 -16.33
N ALA A 32 -4.63 14.44 -15.33
CA ALA A 32 -4.23 13.77 -14.10
C ALA A 32 -4.52 12.27 -14.20
N TYR A 33 -3.59 11.46 -13.68
CA TYR A 33 -3.69 10.00 -13.65
C TYR A 33 -3.44 9.48 -12.23
N THR A 34 -4.30 8.60 -11.77
CA THR A 34 -4.12 7.92 -10.48
C THR A 34 -3.21 6.70 -10.66
N VAL A 35 -2.18 6.61 -9.83
CA VAL A 35 -1.29 5.46 -9.75
C VAL A 35 -1.63 4.68 -8.49
N ALA A 36 -2.36 3.58 -8.63
CA ALA A 36 -2.77 2.74 -7.53
C ALA A 36 -2.93 1.30 -8.00
N HIS A 37 -2.57 0.34 -7.13
CA HIS A 37 -2.87 -1.07 -7.40
C HIS A 37 -4.28 -1.38 -6.86
N PRO A 38 -5.27 -1.65 -7.73
CA PRO A 38 -6.67 -1.82 -7.30
C PRO A 38 -6.87 -2.94 -6.28
N GLU A 39 -6.10 -4.03 -6.41
CA GLU A 39 -6.20 -5.20 -5.53
C GLU A 39 -5.42 -5.05 -4.23
N ALA A 40 -4.49 -4.08 -4.14
CA ALA A 40 -3.76 -3.78 -2.92
C ALA A 40 -4.52 -2.78 -2.02
N HIS A 41 -5.81 -3.04 -1.83
CA HIS A 41 -6.74 -2.27 -1.03
C HIS A 41 -7.02 -3.04 0.26
N ILE A 42 -6.50 -2.54 1.39
CA ILE A 42 -6.50 -3.28 2.66
C ILE A 42 -6.52 -2.33 3.84
N THR A 43 -7.03 -2.79 4.99
CA THR A 43 -6.90 -2.07 6.25
C THR A 43 -5.47 -2.15 6.79
N ILE A 44 -5.05 -1.17 7.56
CA ILE A 44 -3.75 -1.21 8.27
C ILE A 44 -3.67 -2.43 9.19
N GLY A 45 -4.77 -2.75 9.88
CA GLY A 45 -4.83 -3.91 10.78
C GLY A 45 -4.67 -5.25 10.06
N ASP A 46 -5.34 -5.42 8.91
CA ASP A 46 -5.23 -6.66 8.14
C ASP A 46 -3.88 -6.78 7.43
N MET A 47 -3.30 -5.65 7.00
CA MET A 47 -1.93 -5.62 6.50
C MET A 47 -0.94 -6.08 7.58
N ALA A 48 -1.06 -5.60 8.82
CA ALA A 48 -0.22 -6.04 9.93
C ALA A 48 -0.37 -7.54 10.21
N LYS A 49 -1.59 -8.08 10.19
CA LYS A 49 -1.85 -9.52 10.34
C LYS A 49 -1.22 -10.33 9.21
N MET A 50 -1.37 -9.88 7.96
CA MET A 50 -0.75 -10.53 6.80
C MET A 50 0.77 -10.59 6.95
N VAL A 51 1.42 -9.52 7.39
CA VAL A 51 2.87 -9.49 7.62
C VAL A 51 3.26 -10.47 8.73
N ALA A 52 2.54 -10.49 9.85
CA ALA A 52 2.81 -11.43 10.94
C ALA A 52 2.68 -12.89 10.48
N GLU A 53 1.67 -13.21 9.69
CA GLU A 53 1.41 -14.56 9.19
C GLU A 53 2.39 -14.98 8.10
N LYS A 54 2.54 -14.15 7.06
CA LYS A 54 3.26 -14.54 5.82
C LYS A 54 4.75 -14.26 5.86
N GLN A 55 5.18 -13.21 6.55
CA GLN A 55 6.59 -12.82 6.60
C GLN A 55 7.28 -13.30 7.87
N ALA A 56 6.58 -13.37 8.97
CA ALA A 56 7.13 -13.80 10.26
C ALA A 56 6.65 -15.18 10.72
N ASN A 57 6.01 -15.98 9.87
CA ASN A 57 5.53 -17.34 10.17
C ASN A 57 4.76 -17.43 11.50
N ASN A 58 4.00 -16.41 11.85
CA ASN A 58 3.30 -16.27 13.14
C ASN A 58 4.21 -16.21 14.39
N GLU A 59 5.49 -15.93 14.24
CA GLU A 59 6.41 -15.75 15.36
C GLU A 59 6.17 -14.43 16.11
N ILE A 60 5.51 -13.46 15.45
CA ILE A 60 5.11 -12.18 16.04
C ILE A 60 3.59 -12.08 16.12
N LYS A 61 3.12 -11.31 17.10
CA LYS A 61 1.69 -11.03 17.30
C LYS A 61 1.40 -9.56 17.04
N VAL A 62 0.28 -9.31 16.38
CA VAL A 62 -0.24 -7.95 16.22
C VAL A 62 -0.97 -7.55 17.49
N VAL A 63 -0.51 -6.49 18.15
CA VAL A 63 -1.12 -5.92 19.34
C VAL A 63 -1.60 -4.51 19.03
N PHE A 64 -2.86 -4.21 19.33
CA PHE A 64 -3.42 -2.88 19.19
C PHE A 64 -3.34 -2.17 20.54
N ASP A 65 -2.37 -1.27 20.67
CA ASP A 65 -2.25 -0.39 21.83
C ASP A 65 -3.07 0.88 21.58
N ILE A 66 -4.31 0.88 22.07
CA ILE A 66 -5.26 1.98 21.89
C ILE A 66 -5.41 2.69 23.23
N PRO A 67 -4.86 3.92 23.39
CA PRO A 67 -5.02 4.66 24.63
C PRO A 67 -6.48 5.08 24.84
N GLU A 68 -6.94 5.09 26.11
CA GLU A 68 -8.31 5.50 26.47
C GLU A 68 -8.64 6.93 25.99
N SER A 69 -7.63 7.77 25.82
CA SER A 69 -7.74 9.16 25.36
C SER A 69 -7.28 9.33 23.91
N ALA A 70 -7.43 8.34 23.03
CA ALA A 70 -6.98 8.39 21.65
C ALA A 70 -7.46 9.64 20.87
N MET A 71 -8.62 10.18 21.23
CA MET A 71 -9.15 11.40 20.64
C MET A 71 -8.35 12.67 20.98
N THR A 72 -7.52 12.65 22.02
CA THR A 72 -6.72 13.81 22.46
C THR A 72 -5.36 13.92 21.78
N PHE A 73 -4.90 12.87 21.08
CA PHE A 73 -3.57 12.84 20.46
C PHE A 73 -3.52 13.35 19.02
N GLY A 74 -4.62 13.89 18.49
CA GLY A 74 -4.64 14.50 17.15
C GLY A 74 -4.48 13.51 16.00
N TYR A 75 -4.82 12.26 16.18
CA TYR A 75 -4.85 11.28 15.10
C TYR A 75 -5.94 11.63 14.08
N ALA A 76 -5.60 11.50 12.81
CA ALA A 76 -6.57 11.65 11.73
C ALA A 76 -7.71 10.62 11.88
N PRO A 77 -8.96 10.99 11.53
CA PRO A 77 -10.06 10.05 11.50
C PRO A 77 -9.77 8.90 10.53
N ASP A 78 -10.42 7.75 10.77
CA ASP A 78 -10.30 6.61 9.86
C ASP A 78 -10.68 7.00 8.43
N VAL A 79 -9.86 6.62 7.47
CA VAL A 79 -10.08 6.85 6.03
C VAL A 79 -10.42 5.53 5.36
N ASN A 80 -11.33 5.58 4.41
CA ASN A 80 -11.61 4.47 3.50
C ASN A 80 -11.29 4.93 2.08
N MET A 81 -10.06 4.68 1.66
CA MET A 81 -9.54 5.12 0.37
C MET A 81 -9.64 3.96 -0.64
N ARG A 82 -10.42 4.17 -1.68
CA ARG A 82 -10.50 3.25 -2.81
C ARG A 82 -10.18 4.01 -4.09
N LEU A 83 -8.95 3.87 -4.54
CA LEU A 83 -8.43 4.58 -5.70
C LEU A 83 -8.65 3.74 -6.96
N ASN A 84 -9.05 4.41 -8.03
CA ASN A 84 -9.24 3.83 -9.36
C ASN A 84 -8.10 4.28 -10.28
N SER A 85 -7.41 3.33 -10.90
CA SER A 85 -6.33 3.56 -11.86
C SER A 85 -6.67 3.16 -13.30
N ASP A 86 -7.96 2.98 -13.61
CA ASP A 86 -8.42 2.52 -14.93
C ASP A 86 -7.91 3.41 -16.06
N LYS A 87 -7.87 4.73 -15.85
CA LYS A 87 -7.36 5.69 -16.83
C LYS A 87 -5.90 5.44 -17.19
N LEU A 88 -5.06 5.16 -16.20
CA LEU A 88 -3.66 4.81 -16.42
C LEU A 88 -3.52 3.40 -17.05
N GLN A 89 -4.34 2.46 -16.61
CA GLN A 89 -4.35 1.10 -17.17
C GLN A 89 -4.79 1.10 -18.64
N ALA A 90 -5.69 1.99 -19.04
CA ALA A 90 -6.09 2.15 -20.44
C ALA A 90 -4.93 2.56 -21.37
N LEU A 91 -3.87 3.19 -20.85
CA LEU A 91 -2.64 3.49 -21.58
C LEU A 91 -1.69 2.29 -21.71
N GLY A 92 -1.99 1.17 -21.04
CA GLY A 92 -1.19 -0.05 -21.04
C GLY A 92 -0.39 -0.29 -19.77
N TRP A 93 -0.55 0.55 -18.72
CA TRP A 93 0.05 0.28 -17.41
C TRP A 93 -0.64 -0.88 -16.72
N LYS A 94 0.14 -1.71 -16.04
CA LYS A 94 -0.40 -2.79 -15.22
C LYS A 94 0.45 -2.96 -13.95
N PRO A 95 -0.12 -2.79 -12.75
CA PRO A 95 0.57 -3.14 -11.52
C PRO A 95 0.67 -4.66 -11.44
N VAL A 96 1.87 -5.17 -11.16
CA VAL A 96 2.15 -6.60 -11.16
C VAL A 96 2.60 -7.13 -9.81
N ILE A 97 2.99 -6.24 -8.89
CA ILE A 97 3.49 -6.61 -7.57
C ILE A 97 2.40 -6.41 -6.54
N GLY A 98 1.82 -7.51 -6.07
CA GLY A 98 0.83 -7.51 -5.00
C GLY A 98 1.42 -7.24 -3.62
N LEU A 99 0.56 -7.04 -2.64
CA LEU A 99 0.94 -6.60 -1.30
C LEU A 99 1.89 -7.58 -0.58
N GLU A 100 1.61 -8.86 -0.62
CA GLU A 100 2.47 -9.88 -0.01
C GLU A 100 3.88 -9.89 -0.63
N GLU A 101 3.96 -9.81 -1.94
CA GLU A 101 5.24 -9.77 -2.66
C GLU A 101 6.01 -8.48 -2.38
N MET A 102 5.34 -7.34 -2.18
CA MET A 102 6.00 -6.09 -1.77
C MET A 102 6.83 -6.30 -0.49
N TYR A 103 6.23 -6.93 0.52
CA TYR A 103 6.90 -7.21 1.79
C TYR A 103 8.00 -8.26 1.64
N THR A 104 7.76 -9.31 0.87
CA THR A 104 8.78 -10.33 0.59
C THR A 104 10.03 -9.71 -0.05
N ARG A 105 9.84 -8.83 -1.03
CA ARG A 105 10.95 -8.12 -1.70
C ARG A 105 11.65 -7.15 -0.76
N MET A 106 10.88 -6.44 0.08
CA MET A 106 11.45 -5.54 1.08
C MET A 106 12.34 -6.31 2.06
N MET A 107 11.85 -7.40 2.62
CA MET A 107 12.61 -8.25 3.56
C MET A 107 13.93 -8.75 2.93
N LYS A 108 13.86 -9.29 1.70
CA LYS A 108 15.05 -9.72 0.97
C LYS A 108 16.04 -8.58 0.74
N SER A 109 15.56 -7.37 0.41
CA SER A 109 16.45 -6.24 0.20
C SER A 109 17.20 -5.81 1.47
N MET A 110 16.59 -5.98 2.64
CA MET A 110 17.21 -5.67 3.92
C MET A 110 18.34 -6.65 4.28
N GLU A 111 18.31 -7.88 3.78
CA GLU A 111 19.38 -8.86 3.96
C GLU A 111 20.68 -8.46 3.23
N TYR A 112 20.56 -7.77 2.09
CA TYR A 112 21.72 -7.30 1.31
C TYR A 112 22.36 -6.02 1.86
N THR A 113 21.66 -5.32 2.79
CA THR A 113 22.16 -4.04 3.34
C THR A 113 22.86 -4.22 4.69
N ARG A 114 22.98 -5.43 5.17
CA ARG A 114 23.73 -5.82 6.37
C ARG A 114 25.10 -6.37 5.99
#